data_c69e46fd90ab3d4fbe7345f15d98f646
#
_entry.id   c69e46fd90ab3d4fbe7345f15d98f646
#
_cell.length_a   1.000
_cell.length_b   1.000
_cell.length_c   1.000
_cell.angle_alpha   90.00
_cell.angle_beta   90.00
_cell.angle_gamma   90.00
#
_symmetry.space_group_name_H-M   'P 1'
#
loop_
_entity.id
_entity.type
_entity.pdbx_description
1 polymer ?
#
loop_
_entity_poly.entity_id
_entity_poly.type
_entity_poly.pdbx_seq_one_letter_code
_entity_poly.pdbx_strand_id
1 'polypeptide(L)'
;MHEIGADGMNIIRGSSAFTSDTGVSLTVGNFDGVHLGHRELLRRTVSRGRDAGTISVALTFSPHPVRFFSPGARFYEITTEEEKADLIARMGIDTLVIESFDGAIGHMWPDEFAREILSRRLRARWITVGYDFTFGKNRTGSPAELVQAGRDLGFEVDIVPPLIRGGLIVSSTRIRHLLLGGRVREVEDLLCRPYRISGPVVTGAGRGKKLGFPTANIRFSQELVPLPGVYVVEAEVAGIRHRAVANVGFNPTFGENSLGIEVHVMDFHRDIYGEEVSVYFRDRIRDERKFKSVEDLVRQMGMDVRFAREAKLPVRKEAACAEWNPAAAGGSTV
;
A
#
# COMPACT_ATOMS: atom_id res chain seq x y z
N MET A 1 -7.85 8.50 -20.99
CA MET A 1 -8.05 9.75 -20.20
C MET A 1 -6.75 9.99 -19.45
N HIS A 2 -6.17 11.17 -19.59
CA HIS A 2 -4.93 11.55 -18.88
C HIS A 2 -5.32 12.32 -17.62
N GLU A 3 -4.85 11.85 -16.48
CA GLU A 3 -5.03 12.50 -15.18
C GLU A 3 -3.65 12.89 -14.64
N ILE A 4 -3.54 14.00 -13.94
CA ILE A 4 -2.30 14.39 -13.26
C ILE A 4 -2.46 13.98 -11.79
N GLY A 5 -1.64 13.03 -11.37
CA GLY A 5 -1.56 12.58 -9.99
C GLY A 5 -0.74 13.51 -9.10
N ALA A 6 -0.50 13.08 -7.85
CA ALA A 6 0.39 13.76 -6.93
C ALA A 6 1.79 13.95 -7.54
N ASP A 7 2.50 14.98 -7.10
CA ASP A 7 3.89 15.30 -7.53
C ASP A 7 4.07 15.42 -9.06
N GLY A 8 2.98 15.66 -9.83
CA GLY A 8 3.03 15.87 -11.26
C GLY A 8 3.16 14.60 -12.11
N MET A 9 3.03 13.40 -11.52
CA MET A 9 3.02 12.13 -12.26
C MET A 9 1.82 12.03 -13.20
N ASN A 10 2.04 11.60 -14.46
CA ASN A 10 0.95 11.29 -15.37
C ASN A 10 0.30 9.95 -15.02
N ILE A 11 -1.03 9.91 -14.99
CA ILE A 11 -1.80 8.67 -14.85
C ILE A 11 -2.54 8.39 -16.15
N ILE A 12 -2.29 7.23 -16.74
CA ILE A 12 -2.86 6.81 -18.01
C ILE A 12 -3.63 5.50 -17.81
N ARG A 13 -4.90 5.49 -18.19
CA ARG A 13 -5.74 4.30 -18.14
C ARG A 13 -5.69 3.56 -19.47
N GLY A 14 -5.12 2.34 -19.42
CA GLY A 14 -4.87 1.47 -20.57
C GLY A 14 -3.59 1.80 -21.33
N SER A 15 -2.77 0.77 -21.57
CA SER A 15 -1.51 0.89 -22.33
C SER A 15 -1.71 1.36 -23.78
N SER A 16 -2.91 1.18 -24.35
CA SER A 16 -3.26 1.66 -25.69
C SER A 16 -3.34 3.19 -25.80
N ALA A 17 -3.54 3.88 -24.69
CA ALA A 17 -3.57 5.35 -24.62
C ALA A 17 -2.18 5.96 -24.35
N PHE A 18 -1.19 5.12 -24.06
CA PHE A 18 0.17 5.58 -23.79
C PHE A 18 0.87 5.97 -25.09
N THR A 19 1.53 7.11 -25.07
CA THR A 19 2.36 7.59 -26.21
C THR A 19 3.70 8.07 -25.67
N SER A 20 4.78 7.77 -26.36
CA SER A 20 6.11 8.28 -26.07
C SER A 20 6.90 8.37 -27.37
N ASP A 21 7.63 9.46 -27.58
CA ASP A 21 8.52 9.63 -28.72
C ASP A 21 9.81 8.84 -28.58
N THR A 22 10.18 8.50 -27.34
CA THR A 22 11.37 7.72 -27.00
C THR A 22 10.99 6.39 -26.37
N GLY A 23 11.96 5.49 -26.20
CA GLY A 23 11.79 4.32 -25.39
C GLY A 23 11.64 4.68 -23.91
N VAL A 24 11.16 3.75 -23.07
CA VAL A 24 10.92 3.98 -21.63
C VAL A 24 11.71 3.01 -20.76
N SER A 25 11.98 3.44 -19.53
CA SER A 25 12.35 2.56 -18.41
C SER A 25 11.07 2.13 -17.68
N LEU A 26 10.77 0.84 -17.70
CA LEU A 26 9.50 0.26 -17.26
C LEU A 26 9.68 -0.62 -16.02
N THR A 27 8.73 -0.58 -15.12
CA THR A 27 8.51 -1.65 -14.14
C THR A 27 7.08 -2.15 -14.18
N VAL A 28 6.89 -3.45 -13.95
CA VAL A 28 5.56 -4.09 -14.02
C VAL A 28 5.27 -4.79 -12.68
N GLY A 29 4.11 -4.52 -12.13
CA GLY A 29 3.70 -5.16 -10.87
C GLY A 29 2.33 -4.71 -10.39
N ASN A 30 1.78 -5.44 -9.42
CA ASN A 30 0.53 -5.03 -8.78
C ASN A 30 0.74 -3.86 -7.80
N PHE A 31 1.93 -3.70 -7.28
CA PHE A 31 2.36 -2.65 -6.34
C PHE A 31 1.44 -2.49 -5.13
N ASP A 32 0.72 -3.55 -4.75
CA ASP A 32 -0.20 -3.48 -3.64
C ASP A 32 0.55 -3.31 -2.30
N GLY A 33 0.26 -2.19 -1.63
CA GLY A 33 0.93 -1.74 -0.43
C GLY A 33 2.23 -0.98 -0.68
N VAL A 34 2.79 -0.91 -1.88
CA VAL A 34 4.08 -0.25 -2.21
C VAL A 34 5.13 -0.47 -1.12
N HIS A 35 5.35 -1.76 -0.80
CA HIS A 35 6.30 -2.20 0.24
C HIS A 35 7.76 -2.04 -0.20
N LEU A 36 8.72 -2.28 0.70
CA LEU A 36 10.15 -2.10 0.43
C LEU A 36 10.63 -2.77 -0.85
N GLY A 37 10.15 -3.98 -1.18
CA GLY A 37 10.49 -4.64 -2.46
C GLY A 37 9.97 -3.87 -3.68
N HIS A 38 8.72 -3.38 -3.63
CA HIS A 38 8.16 -2.54 -4.68
C HIS A 38 8.93 -1.21 -4.82
N ARG A 39 9.29 -0.57 -3.69
CA ARG A 39 10.06 0.68 -3.70
C ARG A 39 11.41 0.50 -4.38
N GLU A 40 12.08 -0.64 -4.22
CA GLU A 40 13.34 -0.94 -4.91
C GLU A 40 13.16 -1.06 -6.43
N LEU A 41 12.07 -1.72 -6.89
CA LEU A 41 11.72 -1.78 -8.31
C LEU A 41 11.53 -0.37 -8.90
N LEU A 42 10.71 0.44 -8.23
CA LEU A 42 10.41 1.82 -8.65
C LEU A 42 11.68 2.68 -8.67
N ARG A 43 12.50 2.61 -7.62
CA ARG A 43 13.77 3.35 -7.52
C ARG A 43 14.73 3.02 -8.65
N ARG A 44 14.92 1.71 -8.96
CA ARG A 44 15.78 1.30 -10.09
C ARG A 44 15.24 1.78 -11.41
N THR A 45 13.93 1.71 -11.62
CA THR A 45 13.29 2.20 -12.85
C THR A 45 13.53 3.69 -13.03
N VAL A 46 13.36 4.49 -11.99
CA VAL A 46 13.63 5.94 -12.01
C VAL A 46 15.12 6.23 -12.27
N SER A 47 16.02 5.52 -11.57
CA SER A 47 17.47 5.69 -11.81
C SER A 47 17.84 5.37 -13.25
N ARG A 48 17.36 4.24 -13.77
CA ARG A 48 17.63 3.82 -15.15
C ARG A 48 17.08 4.82 -16.17
N GLY A 49 15.87 5.35 -15.92
CA GLY A 49 15.28 6.39 -16.74
C GLY A 49 16.15 7.64 -16.85
N ARG A 50 16.66 8.11 -15.72
CA ARG A 50 17.57 9.26 -15.64
C ARG A 50 18.88 9.01 -16.37
N ASP A 51 19.51 7.86 -16.13
CA ASP A 51 20.80 7.50 -16.74
C ASP A 51 20.70 7.37 -18.27
N ALA A 52 19.56 6.91 -18.77
CA ALA A 52 19.30 6.67 -20.17
C ALA A 52 18.60 7.85 -20.89
N GLY A 53 18.24 8.91 -20.17
CA GLY A 53 17.47 10.02 -20.75
C GLY A 53 16.07 9.62 -21.24
N THR A 54 15.44 8.63 -20.56
CA THR A 54 14.09 8.16 -20.87
C THR A 54 13.14 8.39 -19.69
N ILE A 55 11.84 8.43 -19.96
CA ILE A 55 10.84 8.51 -18.89
C ILE A 55 10.74 7.19 -18.14
N SER A 56 10.47 7.29 -16.85
CA SER A 56 10.19 6.15 -15.98
C SER A 56 8.69 5.84 -15.95
N VAL A 57 8.33 4.57 -16.19
CA VAL A 57 6.94 4.13 -16.27
C VAL A 57 6.71 2.98 -15.30
N ALA A 58 5.63 3.04 -14.54
CA ALA A 58 5.12 1.91 -13.78
C ALA A 58 3.84 1.39 -14.44
N LEU A 59 3.79 0.10 -14.78
CA LEU A 59 2.59 -0.59 -15.26
C LEU A 59 1.97 -1.37 -14.10
N THR A 60 0.73 -1.06 -13.77
CA THR A 60 -0.07 -1.79 -12.78
C THR A 60 -1.43 -2.19 -13.36
N PHE A 61 -2.19 -2.97 -12.62
CA PHE A 61 -3.44 -3.55 -13.08
C PHE A 61 -4.60 -3.18 -12.16
N SER A 62 -5.76 -2.91 -12.73
CA SER A 62 -7.03 -2.70 -12.03
C SER A 62 -8.18 -3.37 -12.80
N PRO A 63 -9.01 -4.21 -12.15
CA PRO A 63 -8.85 -4.71 -10.78
C PRO A 63 -7.60 -5.59 -10.59
N HIS A 64 -7.25 -5.86 -9.34
CA HIS A 64 -6.12 -6.74 -9.01
C HIS A 64 -6.30 -8.13 -9.63
N PRO A 65 -5.27 -8.74 -10.29
CA PRO A 65 -5.40 -10.01 -11.01
C PRO A 65 -6.03 -11.16 -10.20
N VAL A 66 -5.80 -11.22 -8.90
CA VAL A 66 -6.44 -12.21 -8.01
C VAL A 66 -7.96 -12.14 -8.07
N ARG A 67 -8.55 -10.94 -8.20
CA ARG A 67 -10.01 -10.78 -8.29
C ARG A 67 -10.58 -11.36 -9.56
N PHE A 68 -9.83 -11.26 -10.67
CA PHE A 68 -10.23 -11.84 -11.94
C PHE A 68 -10.17 -13.37 -11.92
N PHE A 69 -9.04 -13.94 -11.45
CA PHE A 69 -8.85 -15.40 -11.46
C PHE A 69 -9.57 -16.13 -10.32
N SER A 70 -9.90 -15.44 -9.23
CA SER A 70 -10.52 -16.04 -8.05
C SER A 70 -11.58 -15.11 -7.46
N PRO A 71 -12.71 -14.86 -8.18
CA PRO A 71 -13.71 -13.86 -7.76
C PRO A 71 -14.40 -14.20 -6.44
N GLY A 72 -14.35 -15.46 -5.99
CA GLY A 72 -14.88 -15.90 -4.69
C GLY A 72 -13.85 -15.90 -3.55
N ALA A 73 -12.57 -15.60 -3.82
CA ALA A 73 -11.55 -15.58 -2.78
C ALA A 73 -11.69 -14.36 -1.88
N ARG A 74 -11.48 -14.56 -0.58
CA ARG A 74 -11.30 -13.43 0.37
C ARG A 74 -9.95 -12.78 0.13
N PHE A 75 -9.94 -11.77 -0.70
CA PHE A 75 -8.76 -11.00 -1.03
C PHE A 75 -9.03 -9.53 -0.72
N TYR A 76 -8.16 -8.92 0.06
CA TYR A 76 -8.23 -7.52 0.46
C TYR A 76 -6.97 -6.80 -0.02
N GLU A 77 -7.13 -5.71 -0.77
CA GLU A 77 -6.01 -4.87 -1.16
C GLU A 77 -5.50 -4.07 0.04
N ILE A 78 -4.17 -3.92 0.13
CA ILE A 78 -3.50 -3.19 1.22
C ILE A 78 -3.72 -1.69 1.06
N THR A 79 -3.70 -1.21 -0.20
CA THR A 79 -3.89 0.21 -0.55
C THR A 79 -5.04 0.37 -1.51
N THR A 80 -5.76 1.48 -1.44
CA THR A 80 -6.66 1.89 -2.52
C THR A 80 -5.86 2.22 -3.79
N GLU A 81 -6.53 2.34 -4.94
CA GLU A 81 -5.88 2.72 -6.19
C GLU A 81 -5.26 4.12 -6.09
N GLU A 82 -5.98 5.06 -5.47
CA GLU A 82 -5.51 6.43 -5.26
C GLU A 82 -4.27 6.46 -4.35
N GLU A 83 -4.30 5.74 -3.21
CA GLU A 83 -3.15 5.67 -2.31
C GLU A 83 -1.94 5.03 -2.99
N LYS A 84 -2.16 3.99 -3.79
CA LYS A 84 -1.11 3.34 -4.60
C LYS A 84 -0.48 4.34 -5.57
N ALA A 85 -1.30 5.09 -6.29
CA ALA A 85 -0.83 6.12 -7.23
C ALA A 85 -0.01 7.19 -6.53
N ASP A 86 -0.48 7.72 -5.40
CA ASP A 86 0.26 8.72 -4.60
C ASP A 86 1.63 8.19 -4.13
N LEU A 87 1.67 6.94 -3.66
CA LEU A 87 2.91 6.32 -3.19
C LEU A 87 3.91 6.10 -4.33
N ILE A 88 3.44 5.75 -5.52
CA ILE A 88 4.28 5.59 -6.71
C ILE A 88 4.80 6.95 -7.19
N ALA A 89 3.96 7.98 -7.18
CA ALA A 89 4.34 9.35 -7.54
C ALA A 89 5.49 9.86 -6.65
N ARG A 90 5.38 9.68 -5.33
CA ARG A 90 6.44 10.04 -4.35
C ARG A 90 7.76 9.29 -4.57
N MET A 91 7.76 8.18 -5.31
CA MET A 91 8.99 7.49 -5.72
C MET A 91 9.67 8.13 -6.94
N GLY A 92 9.06 9.15 -7.56
CA GLY A 92 9.59 9.89 -8.70
C GLY A 92 9.35 9.21 -10.05
N ILE A 93 8.36 8.34 -10.17
CA ILE A 93 7.90 7.78 -11.44
C ILE A 93 7.21 8.89 -12.25
N ASP A 94 7.57 9.01 -13.53
CA ASP A 94 7.01 10.03 -14.42
C ASP A 94 5.60 9.68 -14.91
N THR A 95 5.33 8.39 -15.13
CA THR A 95 4.02 7.93 -15.62
C THR A 95 3.59 6.62 -14.98
N LEU A 96 2.36 6.58 -14.45
CA LEU A 96 1.68 5.37 -14.03
C LEU A 96 0.67 4.95 -15.10
N VAL A 97 0.85 3.75 -15.64
CA VAL A 97 -0.13 3.13 -16.55
C VAL A 97 -0.94 2.12 -15.75
N ILE A 98 -2.26 2.31 -15.69
CA ILE A 98 -3.20 1.40 -15.05
C ILE A 98 -3.91 0.62 -16.15
N GLU A 99 -3.51 -0.62 -16.36
CA GLU A 99 -4.11 -1.50 -17.37
C GLU A 99 -5.34 -2.19 -16.79
N SER A 100 -6.42 -2.25 -17.59
CA SER A 100 -7.60 -3.01 -17.20
C SER A 100 -7.28 -4.50 -17.21
N PHE A 101 -7.41 -5.16 -16.04
CA PHE A 101 -7.19 -6.60 -15.97
C PHE A 101 -8.50 -7.35 -16.24
N ASP A 102 -8.72 -7.66 -17.50
CA ASP A 102 -9.89 -8.33 -18.04
C ASP A 102 -9.54 -9.65 -18.74
N GLY A 103 -10.50 -10.22 -19.45
CA GLY A 103 -10.30 -11.46 -20.22
C GLY A 103 -9.24 -11.32 -21.33
N ALA A 104 -9.07 -10.15 -21.91
CA ALA A 104 -8.06 -9.93 -22.97
C ALA A 104 -6.65 -10.03 -22.39
N ILE A 105 -6.38 -9.32 -21.30
CA ILE A 105 -5.07 -9.37 -20.62
C ILE A 105 -4.88 -10.71 -19.86
N GLY A 106 -5.89 -11.19 -19.16
CA GLY A 106 -5.80 -12.41 -18.35
C GLY A 106 -5.57 -13.70 -19.16
N HIS A 107 -5.96 -13.73 -20.42
CA HIS A 107 -5.77 -14.89 -21.32
C HIS A 107 -4.64 -14.70 -22.34
N MET A 108 -3.95 -13.56 -22.33
CA MET A 108 -2.83 -13.27 -23.22
C MET A 108 -1.63 -14.15 -22.90
N TRP A 109 -1.04 -14.79 -23.90
CA TRP A 109 0.17 -15.59 -23.71
C TRP A 109 1.38 -14.71 -23.36
N PRO A 110 2.41 -15.25 -22.67
CA PRO A 110 3.57 -14.45 -22.28
C PRO A 110 4.28 -13.73 -23.43
N ASP A 111 4.48 -14.40 -24.54
CA ASP A 111 5.11 -13.81 -25.74
C ASP A 111 4.26 -12.70 -26.35
N GLU A 112 2.94 -12.85 -26.36
CA GLU A 112 2.00 -11.83 -26.81
C GLU A 112 2.02 -10.62 -25.88
N PHE A 113 2.00 -10.82 -24.55
CA PHE A 113 2.09 -9.76 -23.55
C PHE A 113 3.41 -8.97 -23.70
N ALA A 114 4.54 -9.67 -23.84
CA ALA A 114 5.84 -9.05 -24.04
C ALA A 114 5.89 -8.22 -25.33
N ARG A 115 5.35 -8.75 -26.41
CA ARG A 115 5.34 -8.09 -27.72
C ARG A 115 4.37 -6.91 -27.78
N GLU A 116 3.09 -7.15 -27.46
CA GLU A 116 2.04 -6.14 -27.64
C GLU A 116 2.06 -5.06 -26.56
N ILE A 117 2.18 -5.46 -25.27
CA ILE A 117 2.08 -4.51 -24.16
C ILE A 117 3.44 -3.86 -23.91
N LEU A 118 4.48 -4.69 -23.64
CA LEU A 118 5.77 -4.15 -23.18
C LEU A 118 6.56 -3.49 -24.31
N SER A 119 6.68 -4.17 -25.46
CA SER A 119 7.49 -3.68 -26.58
C SER A 119 6.73 -2.67 -27.44
N ARG A 120 5.55 -3.03 -27.97
CA ARG A 120 4.86 -2.23 -28.98
C ARG A 120 4.15 -1.01 -28.39
N ARG A 121 3.30 -1.19 -27.36
CA ARG A 121 2.53 -0.08 -26.78
C ARG A 121 3.38 0.77 -25.86
N LEU A 122 4.08 0.16 -24.90
CA LEU A 122 4.87 0.89 -23.91
C LEU A 122 6.29 1.24 -24.40
N ARG A 123 6.76 0.66 -25.49
CA ARG A 123 8.08 0.94 -26.08
C ARG A 123 9.22 0.75 -25.07
N ALA A 124 9.12 -0.29 -24.22
CA ALA A 124 10.10 -0.58 -23.19
C ALA A 124 11.50 -0.78 -23.80
N ARG A 125 12.51 -0.12 -23.21
CA ARG A 125 13.94 -0.32 -23.47
C ARG A 125 14.60 -1.05 -22.32
N TRP A 126 14.15 -0.79 -21.10
CA TRP A 126 14.60 -1.44 -19.88
C TRP A 126 13.39 -1.80 -19.06
N ILE A 127 13.37 -3.02 -18.54
CA ILE A 127 12.27 -3.53 -17.72
C ILE A 127 12.86 -4.01 -16.40
N THR A 128 12.40 -3.46 -15.29
CA THR A 128 12.77 -3.88 -13.94
C THR A 128 11.64 -4.69 -13.32
N VAL A 129 11.91 -5.94 -12.93
CA VAL A 129 10.91 -6.84 -12.30
C VAL A 129 11.48 -7.55 -11.08
N GLY A 130 10.61 -8.06 -10.20
CA GLY A 130 11.02 -8.88 -9.08
C GLY A 130 11.42 -10.31 -9.52
N TYR A 131 12.21 -10.98 -8.70
CA TYR A 131 12.65 -12.35 -8.90
C TYR A 131 11.49 -13.36 -9.06
N ASP A 132 10.34 -13.06 -8.47
CA ASP A 132 9.12 -13.88 -8.45
C ASP A 132 8.04 -13.37 -9.44
N PHE A 133 8.42 -12.48 -10.35
CA PHE A 133 7.52 -11.93 -11.35
C PHE A 133 6.98 -13.04 -12.25
N THR A 134 5.67 -13.09 -12.39
CA THR A 134 5.00 -14.02 -13.30
C THR A 134 3.96 -13.28 -14.12
N PHE A 135 3.85 -13.62 -15.40
CA PHE A 135 2.96 -12.93 -16.33
C PHE A 135 2.35 -13.89 -17.36
N GLY A 136 1.39 -13.38 -18.10
CA GLY A 136 0.69 -14.13 -19.12
C GLY A 136 -0.24 -15.22 -18.58
N LYS A 137 -0.93 -15.86 -19.50
CA LYS A 137 -1.94 -16.89 -19.22
C LYS A 137 -1.40 -17.98 -18.30
N ASN A 138 -2.16 -18.30 -17.26
CA ASN A 138 -1.80 -19.31 -16.25
C ASN A 138 -0.46 -19.03 -15.55
N ARG A 139 0.04 -17.77 -15.58
CA ARG A 139 1.32 -17.36 -14.98
C ARG A 139 2.50 -18.18 -15.54
N THR A 140 2.45 -18.55 -16.82
CA THR A 140 3.50 -19.36 -17.45
C THR A 140 4.73 -18.54 -17.81
N GLY A 141 4.62 -17.20 -17.89
CA GLY A 141 5.77 -16.32 -18.07
C GLY A 141 6.55 -16.13 -16.78
N SER A 142 7.87 -16.32 -16.84
CA SER A 142 8.84 -16.15 -15.77
C SER A 142 9.82 -15.01 -16.09
N PRO A 143 10.66 -14.57 -15.12
CA PRO A 143 11.72 -13.60 -15.40
C PRO A 143 12.71 -14.07 -16.47
N ALA A 144 13.00 -15.37 -16.53
CA ALA A 144 13.89 -15.94 -17.54
C ALA A 144 13.30 -15.83 -18.95
N GLU A 145 12.00 -16.12 -19.10
CA GLU A 145 11.28 -15.95 -20.37
C GLU A 145 11.18 -14.48 -20.77
N LEU A 146 11.03 -13.56 -19.80
CA LEU A 146 11.06 -12.13 -20.07
C LEU A 146 12.43 -11.67 -20.59
N VAL A 147 13.54 -12.22 -20.05
CA VAL A 147 14.90 -11.96 -20.55
C VAL A 147 15.05 -12.47 -21.98
N GLN A 148 14.51 -13.66 -22.29
CA GLN A 148 14.54 -14.18 -23.66
C GLN A 148 13.74 -13.31 -24.61
N ALA A 149 12.51 -12.92 -24.23
CA ALA A 149 11.70 -12.00 -25.01
C ALA A 149 12.41 -10.64 -25.23
N GLY A 150 13.17 -10.17 -24.23
CA GLY A 150 13.98 -8.96 -24.34
C GLY A 150 15.03 -9.02 -25.44
N ARG A 151 15.73 -10.17 -25.58
CA ARG A 151 16.69 -10.39 -26.66
C ARG A 151 16.04 -10.32 -28.05
N ASP A 152 14.83 -10.88 -28.16
CA ASP A 152 14.11 -10.97 -29.43
C ASP A 152 13.42 -9.64 -29.81
N LEU A 153 13.00 -8.86 -28.80
CA LEU A 153 12.21 -7.63 -28.97
C LEU A 153 13.00 -6.33 -28.73
N GLY A 154 14.27 -6.42 -28.33
CA GLY A 154 15.18 -5.28 -28.20
C GLY A 154 15.04 -4.49 -26.90
N PHE A 155 14.71 -5.14 -25.77
CA PHE A 155 14.75 -4.55 -24.43
C PHE A 155 15.62 -5.33 -23.44
N GLU A 156 16.18 -4.64 -22.45
CA GLU A 156 16.96 -5.25 -21.37
C GLU A 156 16.07 -5.52 -20.15
N VAL A 157 16.40 -6.54 -19.36
CA VAL A 157 15.66 -6.90 -18.14
C VAL A 157 16.60 -6.91 -16.93
N ASP A 158 16.22 -6.14 -15.89
CA ASP A 158 16.84 -6.15 -14.56
C ASP A 158 15.95 -6.94 -13.59
N ILE A 159 16.46 -8.04 -13.05
CA ILE A 159 15.73 -8.88 -12.10
C ILE A 159 16.20 -8.55 -10.68
N VAL A 160 15.31 -7.98 -9.89
CA VAL A 160 15.61 -7.58 -8.51
C VAL A 160 15.45 -8.78 -7.57
N PRO A 161 16.48 -9.13 -6.79
CA PRO A 161 16.41 -10.24 -5.84
C PRO A 161 15.43 -9.96 -4.71
N PRO A 162 14.99 -11.00 -3.94
CA PRO A 162 14.08 -10.83 -2.82
C PRO A 162 14.68 -9.92 -1.73
N LEU A 163 13.87 -8.99 -1.24
CA LEU A 163 14.26 -8.17 -0.10
C LEU A 163 13.88 -8.88 1.19
N ILE A 164 14.85 -9.03 2.10
CA ILE A 164 14.68 -9.75 3.37
C ILE A 164 14.65 -8.75 4.53
N ARG A 165 13.70 -8.91 5.42
CA ARG A 165 13.61 -8.18 6.70
C ARG A 165 13.22 -9.14 7.81
N GLY A 166 14.03 -9.15 8.90
CA GLY A 166 13.81 -10.08 10.03
C GLY A 166 13.89 -11.56 9.60
N GLY A 167 14.80 -11.90 8.68
CA GLY A 167 14.98 -13.27 8.19
C GLY A 167 13.90 -13.79 7.21
N LEU A 168 12.94 -12.95 6.83
CA LEU A 168 11.82 -13.33 5.97
C LEU A 168 11.68 -12.38 4.78
N ILE A 169 11.20 -12.90 3.66
CA ILE A 169 10.95 -12.12 2.44
C ILE A 169 9.85 -11.08 2.70
N VAL A 170 10.08 -9.86 2.21
CA VAL A 170 9.08 -8.78 2.19
C VAL A 170 8.11 -9.04 1.05
N SER A 171 6.81 -9.17 1.34
CA SER A 171 5.78 -9.39 0.34
C SER A 171 4.41 -8.86 0.80
N SER A 172 3.52 -8.55 -0.16
CA SER A 172 2.13 -8.14 0.15
C SER A 172 1.38 -9.22 0.93
N THR A 173 1.63 -10.49 0.67
CA THR A 173 1.04 -11.60 1.42
C THR A 173 1.42 -11.56 2.91
N ARG A 174 2.70 -11.35 3.22
CA ARG A 174 3.16 -11.22 4.60
C ARG A 174 2.55 -9.99 5.28
N ILE A 175 2.46 -8.87 4.59
CA ILE A 175 1.85 -7.64 5.13
C ILE A 175 0.37 -7.88 5.46
N ARG A 176 -0.40 -8.53 4.59
CA ARG A 176 -1.80 -8.88 4.87
C ARG A 176 -1.93 -9.76 6.12
N HIS A 177 -1.11 -10.79 6.26
CA HIS A 177 -1.12 -11.65 7.45
C HIS A 177 -0.80 -10.87 8.73
N LEU A 178 0.16 -9.95 8.68
CA LEU A 178 0.51 -9.12 9.83
C LEU A 178 -0.64 -8.17 10.22
N LEU A 179 -1.29 -7.52 9.25
CA LEU A 179 -2.44 -6.64 9.51
C LEU A 179 -3.62 -7.41 10.08
N LEU A 180 -3.96 -8.56 9.49
CA LEU A 180 -5.01 -9.44 10.00
C LEU A 180 -4.68 -10.04 11.38
N GLY A 181 -3.40 -10.08 11.75
CA GLY A 181 -2.92 -10.43 13.08
C GLY A 181 -2.74 -9.25 14.05
N GLY A 182 -3.08 -8.02 13.64
CA GLY A 182 -2.94 -6.81 14.45
C GLY A 182 -1.49 -6.35 14.67
N ARG A 183 -0.51 -6.90 13.95
CA ARG A 183 0.93 -6.65 14.11
C ARG A 183 1.37 -5.41 13.31
N VAL A 184 0.71 -4.28 13.54
CA VAL A 184 0.86 -3.03 12.75
C VAL A 184 2.27 -2.44 12.83
N ARG A 185 2.99 -2.63 13.94
CA ARG A 185 4.38 -2.18 14.10
C ARG A 185 5.33 -2.88 13.12
N GLU A 186 5.14 -4.19 12.92
CA GLU A 186 5.95 -4.94 11.96
C GLU A 186 5.58 -4.63 10.52
N VAL A 187 4.32 -4.28 10.27
CA VAL A 187 3.90 -3.77 8.95
C VAL A 187 4.63 -2.48 8.61
N GLU A 188 4.80 -1.57 9.57
CA GLU A 188 5.57 -0.35 9.38
C GLU A 188 7.02 -0.64 8.94
N ASP A 189 7.64 -1.73 9.45
CA ASP A 189 8.98 -2.17 9.04
C ASP A 189 9.05 -2.62 7.56
N LEU A 190 7.96 -3.17 7.03
CA LEU A 190 7.91 -3.70 5.67
C LEU A 190 7.43 -2.66 4.66
N LEU A 191 6.56 -1.74 5.08
CA LEU A 191 6.04 -0.63 4.24
C LEU A 191 6.97 0.58 4.26
N CYS A 192 7.86 0.69 5.27
CA CYS A 192 8.65 1.88 5.60
C CYS A 192 7.81 3.11 5.91
N ARG A 193 6.58 2.89 6.30
CA ARG A 193 5.61 3.87 6.78
C ARG A 193 4.56 3.18 7.64
N PRO A 194 3.88 3.90 8.56
CA PRO A 194 2.71 3.36 9.24
C PRO A 194 1.63 2.94 8.22
N TYR A 195 0.91 1.87 8.52
CA TYR A 195 -0.29 1.55 7.76
C TYR A 195 -1.33 2.64 7.98
N ARG A 196 -1.97 3.11 6.92
CA ARG A 196 -2.91 4.23 6.94
C ARG A 196 -4.30 3.81 6.48
N ILE A 197 -5.33 4.30 7.15
CA ILE A 197 -6.71 4.27 6.69
C ILE A 197 -7.22 5.72 6.71
N SER A 198 -7.85 6.15 5.63
CA SER A 198 -8.33 7.52 5.50
C SER A 198 -9.80 7.57 5.12
N GLY A 199 -10.46 8.63 5.51
CA GLY A 199 -11.82 8.91 5.10
C GLY A 199 -12.49 10.04 5.89
N PRO A 200 -13.67 10.49 5.44
CA PRO A 200 -14.40 11.54 6.11
C PRO A 200 -14.93 11.11 7.48
N VAL A 201 -14.93 12.05 8.40
CA VAL A 201 -15.54 11.87 9.73
C VAL A 201 -17.06 11.91 9.59
N VAL A 202 -17.73 10.88 10.07
CA VAL A 202 -19.19 10.77 10.05
C VAL A 202 -19.79 10.74 11.46
N THR A 203 -21.07 11.03 11.54
CA THR A 203 -21.81 10.99 12.81
C THR A 203 -21.88 9.53 13.32
N GLY A 204 -21.48 9.34 14.57
CA GLY A 204 -21.60 8.08 15.30
C GLY A 204 -22.62 8.16 16.43
N ALA A 205 -22.66 7.14 17.27
CA ALA A 205 -23.60 7.08 18.41
C ALA A 205 -23.33 8.11 19.52
N GLY A 206 -22.21 8.85 19.47
CA GLY A 206 -21.85 9.91 20.42
C GLY A 206 -21.59 9.44 21.87
N ARG A 207 -21.41 8.12 22.08
CA ARG A 207 -21.21 7.55 23.41
C ARG A 207 -19.92 8.05 24.06
N GLY A 208 -18.83 8.13 23.31
CA GLY A 208 -17.53 8.57 23.81
C GLY A 208 -17.58 10.00 24.39
N LYS A 209 -18.28 10.92 23.73
CA LYS A 209 -18.42 12.30 24.22
C LYS A 209 -19.05 12.36 25.60
N LYS A 210 -20.08 11.55 25.89
CA LYS A 210 -20.75 11.48 27.21
C LYS A 210 -19.83 10.90 28.28
N LEU A 211 -18.82 10.13 27.90
CA LEU A 211 -17.87 9.48 28.82
C LEU A 211 -16.57 10.28 29.01
N GLY A 212 -16.47 11.48 28.41
CA GLY A 212 -15.26 12.31 28.45
C GLY A 212 -14.18 11.96 27.42
N PHE A 213 -14.47 11.05 26.49
CA PHE A 213 -13.56 10.62 25.41
C PHE A 213 -14.25 10.79 24.06
N PRO A 214 -14.40 12.04 23.54
CA PRO A 214 -15.02 12.25 22.24
C PRO A 214 -14.26 11.47 21.16
N THR A 215 -14.99 10.78 20.29
CA THR A 215 -14.44 9.97 19.18
C THR A 215 -14.97 10.44 17.84
N ALA A 216 -14.10 10.46 16.83
CA ALA A 216 -14.43 10.61 15.43
C ALA A 216 -14.66 9.22 14.80
N ASN A 217 -15.76 9.03 14.10
CA ASN A 217 -16.04 7.83 13.34
C ASN A 217 -15.56 8.03 11.90
N ILE A 218 -14.66 7.17 11.43
CA ILE A 218 -14.06 7.29 10.10
C ILE A 218 -14.83 6.39 9.13
N ARG A 219 -15.35 6.97 8.03
CA ARG A 219 -15.89 6.21 6.89
C ARG A 219 -14.76 5.99 5.90
N PHE A 220 -14.36 4.77 5.68
CA PHE A 220 -13.22 4.41 4.83
C PHE A 220 -13.64 3.47 3.69
N SER A 221 -12.84 3.43 2.64
CA SER A 221 -12.98 2.53 1.49
C SER A 221 -11.93 1.42 1.45
N GLN A 222 -10.90 1.51 2.30
CA GLN A 222 -9.88 0.46 2.39
C GLN A 222 -10.52 -0.87 2.79
N GLU A 223 -10.16 -1.91 2.06
CA GLU A 223 -10.70 -3.24 2.29
C GLU A 223 -10.01 -3.98 3.43
N LEU A 224 -8.70 -3.79 3.54
CA LEU A 224 -7.91 -4.41 4.58
C LEU A 224 -7.91 -3.54 5.84
N VAL A 225 -8.55 -4.04 6.88
CA VAL A 225 -8.59 -3.40 8.20
C VAL A 225 -7.78 -4.26 9.17
N PRO A 226 -6.95 -3.67 10.04
CA PRO A 226 -6.24 -4.43 11.08
C PRO A 226 -7.20 -5.22 11.98
N LEU A 227 -6.68 -6.31 12.59
CA LEU A 227 -7.45 -7.12 13.54
C LEU A 227 -8.24 -6.23 14.52
N PRO A 228 -9.52 -6.52 14.83
CA PRO A 228 -10.27 -5.79 15.83
C PRO A 228 -9.51 -5.65 17.15
N GLY A 229 -9.53 -4.45 17.73
CA GLY A 229 -8.78 -4.10 18.93
C GLY A 229 -8.57 -2.61 19.11
N VAL A 230 -7.80 -2.25 20.13
CA VAL A 230 -7.45 -0.86 20.44
C VAL A 230 -5.98 -0.61 20.07
N TYR A 231 -5.74 0.53 19.41
CA TYR A 231 -4.46 0.86 18.81
C TYR A 231 -3.96 2.25 19.22
N VAL A 232 -2.65 2.39 19.37
CA VAL A 232 -1.98 3.67 19.31
C VAL A 232 -1.93 4.10 17.86
N VAL A 233 -2.46 5.29 17.56
CA VAL A 233 -2.46 5.85 16.22
C VAL A 233 -2.02 7.31 16.22
N GLU A 234 -1.70 7.82 15.05
CA GLU A 234 -1.67 9.26 14.79
C GLU A 234 -2.84 9.60 13.86
N ALA A 235 -3.62 10.60 14.23
CA ALA A 235 -4.69 11.13 13.38
C ALA A 235 -4.21 12.42 12.72
N GLU A 236 -4.20 12.45 11.39
CA GLU A 236 -3.86 13.66 10.63
C GLU A 236 -5.14 14.36 10.24
N VAL A 237 -5.28 15.60 10.72
CA VAL A 237 -6.42 16.48 10.49
C VAL A 237 -5.88 17.78 9.90
N ALA A 238 -6.34 18.15 8.71
CA ALA A 238 -5.87 19.35 8.00
C ALA A 238 -4.32 19.42 7.89
N GLY A 239 -3.66 18.28 7.64
CA GLY A 239 -2.21 18.18 7.49
C GLY A 239 -1.40 18.16 8.80
N ILE A 240 -2.07 18.23 9.96
CA ILE A 240 -1.41 18.20 11.28
C ILE A 240 -1.66 16.85 11.94
N ARG A 241 -0.59 16.17 12.36
CA ARG A 241 -0.67 14.89 13.06
C ARG A 241 -0.82 15.08 14.55
N HIS A 242 -1.83 14.44 15.10
CA HIS A 242 -2.16 14.40 16.51
C HIS A 242 -2.04 12.97 17.02
N ARG A 243 -1.54 12.80 18.22
CA ARG A 243 -1.56 11.49 18.88
C ARG A 243 -3.00 11.10 19.21
N ALA A 244 -3.35 9.83 19.00
CA ALA A 244 -4.71 9.37 19.16
C ALA A 244 -4.77 7.89 19.59
N VAL A 245 -5.94 7.46 20.05
CA VAL A 245 -6.30 6.05 20.25
C VAL A 245 -7.41 5.70 19.28
N ALA A 246 -7.25 4.60 18.55
CA ALA A 246 -8.29 4.07 17.69
C ALA A 246 -8.85 2.76 18.24
N ASN A 247 -10.17 2.62 18.23
CA ASN A 247 -10.86 1.35 18.36
C ASN A 247 -11.26 0.86 16.96
N VAL A 248 -10.79 -0.34 16.61
CA VAL A 248 -11.22 -1.07 15.42
C VAL A 248 -12.15 -2.17 15.88
N GLY A 249 -13.42 -2.13 15.50
CA GLY A 249 -14.38 -3.10 16.00
C GLY A 249 -15.69 -3.11 15.21
N PHE A 250 -16.56 -4.04 15.54
CA PHE A 250 -17.89 -4.11 14.94
C PHE A 250 -18.80 -3.03 15.55
N ASN A 251 -19.20 -2.09 14.71
CA ASN A 251 -20.02 -0.96 15.16
C ASN A 251 -21.38 -0.97 14.45
N PRO A 252 -22.50 -1.01 15.21
CA PRO A 252 -23.86 -0.93 14.63
C PRO A 252 -24.12 0.33 13.80
N THR A 253 -23.30 1.38 13.98
CA THR A 253 -23.43 2.67 13.26
C THR A 253 -23.25 2.53 11.75
N PHE A 254 -22.49 1.51 11.29
CA PHE A 254 -22.17 1.28 9.87
C PHE A 254 -22.94 0.09 9.25
N GLY A 255 -23.90 -0.50 9.98
CA GLY A 255 -24.68 -1.69 9.59
C GLY A 255 -24.33 -2.90 10.47
N GLU A 256 -25.25 -3.89 10.51
CA GLU A 256 -25.01 -5.12 11.24
C GLU A 256 -23.77 -5.84 10.65
N ASN A 257 -22.76 -6.09 11.50
CA ASN A 257 -21.49 -6.74 11.16
C ASN A 257 -20.49 -5.95 10.30
N SER A 258 -20.58 -4.62 10.19
CA SER A 258 -19.52 -3.83 9.56
C SER A 258 -18.44 -3.41 10.56
N LEU A 259 -17.16 -3.51 10.14
CA LEU A 259 -16.04 -2.96 10.90
C LEU A 259 -16.08 -1.44 10.86
N GLY A 260 -15.92 -0.80 12.03
CA GLY A 260 -15.80 0.65 12.20
C GLY A 260 -14.47 1.01 12.82
N ILE A 261 -14.05 2.24 12.58
CA ILE A 261 -12.87 2.84 13.21
C ILE A 261 -13.33 4.09 13.95
N GLU A 262 -13.21 4.07 15.28
CA GLU A 262 -13.48 5.19 16.15
C GLU A 262 -12.16 5.73 16.70
N VAL A 263 -11.88 7.01 16.51
CA VAL A 263 -10.61 7.63 16.86
C VAL A 263 -10.83 8.73 17.91
N HIS A 264 -10.24 8.54 19.09
CA HIS A 264 -10.12 9.58 20.10
C HIS A 264 -8.82 10.36 19.88
N VAL A 265 -8.92 11.59 19.37
CA VAL A 265 -7.75 12.46 19.16
C VAL A 265 -7.44 13.17 20.47
N MET A 266 -6.21 13.01 20.97
CA MET A 266 -5.81 13.57 22.27
C MET A 266 -5.62 15.09 22.17
N ASP A 267 -6.01 15.78 23.25
CA ASP A 267 -5.79 17.23 23.40
C ASP A 267 -6.37 18.03 22.22
N PHE A 268 -7.52 17.57 21.66
CA PHE A 268 -8.15 18.11 20.47
C PHE A 268 -9.62 18.47 20.74
N HIS A 269 -10.01 19.71 20.43
CA HIS A 269 -11.31 20.26 20.84
C HIS A 269 -12.12 20.85 19.68
N ARG A 270 -11.64 20.67 18.43
CA ARG A 270 -12.32 21.20 17.24
C ARG A 270 -13.34 20.19 16.73
N ASP A 271 -14.46 20.69 16.17
CA ASP A 271 -15.38 19.88 15.39
C ASP A 271 -14.76 19.60 14.01
N ILE A 272 -14.79 18.33 13.61
CA ILE A 272 -14.20 17.83 12.36
C ILE A 272 -15.17 16.95 11.55
N TYR A 273 -16.46 17.02 11.81
CA TYR A 273 -17.46 16.33 11.01
C TYR A 273 -17.36 16.72 9.53
N GLY A 274 -17.34 15.72 8.64
CA GLY A 274 -17.20 15.89 7.19
C GLY A 274 -15.78 16.13 6.71
N GLU A 275 -14.82 16.40 7.61
CA GLU A 275 -13.41 16.54 7.22
C GLU A 275 -12.77 15.18 6.96
N GLU A 276 -11.81 15.16 6.03
CA GLU A 276 -10.97 14.00 5.76
C GLU A 276 -9.94 13.81 6.86
N VAL A 277 -9.87 12.61 7.44
CA VAL A 277 -8.92 12.26 8.47
C VAL A 277 -8.15 11.02 8.06
N SER A 278 -6.81 11.08 8.15
CA SER A 278 -5.94 9.94 7.95
C SER A 278 -5.50 9.36 9.30
N VAL A 279 -5.71 8.06 9.49
CA VAL A 279 -5.38 7.32 10.72
C VAL A 279 -4.17 6.43 10.45
N TYR A 280 -3.05 6.73 11.08
CA TYR A 280 -1.78 6.00 10.95
C TYR A 280 -1.59 5.05 12.12
N PHE A 281 -1.64 3.76 11.88
CA PHE A 281 -1.52 2.71 12.90
C PHE A 281 -0.07 2.52 13.33
N ARG A 282 0.21 2.70 14.64
CA ARG A 282 1.57 2.68 15.19
C ARG A 282 1.85 1.45 16.06
N ASP A 283 0.92 1.08 16.94
CA ASP A 283 1.07 -0.07 17.83
C ASP A 283 -0.30 -0.60 18.25
N ARG A 284 -0.34 -1.86 18.67
CA ARG A 284 -1.55 -2.47 19.21
C ARG A 284 -1.52 -2.46 20.73
N ILE A 285 -2.58 -1.95 21.36
CA ILE A 285 -2.68 -1.87 22.82
C ILE A 285 -3.26 -3.18 23.37
N ARG A 286 -4.40 -3.62 22.85
CA ARG A 286 -5.16 -4.78 23.35
C ARG A 286 -6.26 -5.23 22.41
N ASP A 287 -6.86 -6.38 22.73
CA ASP A 287 -8.10 -6.88 22.10
C ASP A 287 -9.31 -6.05 22.52
N GLU A 288 -10.39 -6.11 21.70
CA GLU A 288 -11.70 -5.67 22.16
C GLU A 288 -12.18 -6.51 23.32
N ARG A 289 -12.90 -5.89 24.25
CA ARG A 289 -13.53 -6.58 25.37
C ARG A 289 -14.83 -5.93 25.79
N LYS A 290 -15.77 -6.72 26.27
CA LYS A 290 -16.99 -6.23 26.91
C LYS A 290 -16.70 -5.83 28.35
N PHE A 291 -17.34 -4.77 28.81
CA PHE A 291 -17.22 -4.27 30.18
C PHE A 291 -18.51 -4.54 30.96
N LYS A 292 -18.38 -4.81 32.24
CA LYS A 292 -19.52 -5.09 33.10
C LYS A 292 -20.24 -3.80 33.54
N SER A 293 -19.52 -2.68 33.59
CA SER A 293 -20.03 -1.37 33.97
C SER A 293 -19.45 -0.26 33.07
N VAL A 294 -20.11 0.89 33.09
CA VAL A 294 -19.62 2.12 32.42
C VAL A 294 -18.34 2.61 33.07
N GLU A 295 -18.23 2.49 34.37
CA GLU A 295 -17.06 2.90 35.16
C GLU A 295 -15.83 2.09 34.78
N ASP A 296 -15.98 0.76 34.56
CA ASP A 296 -14.89 -0.10 34.10
C ASP A 296 -14.44 0.28 32.68
N LEU A 297 -15.38 0.61 31.80
CA LEU A 297 -15.09 1.11 30.45
C LEU A 297 -14.28 2.41 30.52
N VAL A 298 -14.77 3.41 31.27
CA VAL A 298 -14.11 4.73 31.43
C VAL A 298 -12.68 4.56 32.00
N ARG A 299 -12.53 3.72 33.04
CA ARG A 299 -11.22 3.42 33.64
C ARG A 299 -10.27 2.84 32.58
N GLN A 300 -10.74 1.90 31.77
CA GLN A 300 -9.91 1.28 30.74
C GLN A 300 -9.55 2.27 29.64
N MET A 301 -10.49 3.09 29.16
CA MET A 301 -10.21 4.13 28.17
C MET A 301 -9.12 5.09 28.67
N GLY A 302 -9.19 5.49 29.98
CA GLY A 302 -8.14 6.29 30.61
C GLY A 302 -6.76 5.60 30.62
N MET A 303 -6.72 4.27 30.82
CA MET A 303 -5.47 3.49 30.75
C MET A 303 -4.95 3.42 29.30
N ASP A 304 -5.81 3.20 28.32
CA ASP A 304 -5.44 3.13 26.91
C ASP A 304 -4.86 4.47 26.42
N VAL A 305 -5.49 5.59 26.78
CA VAL A 305 -5.02 6.95 26.48
C VAL A 305 -3.66 7.21 27.13
N ARG A 306 -3.47 6.82 28.40
CA ARG A 306 -2.18 6.97 29.09
C ARG A 306 -1.10 6.15 28.38
N PHE A 307 -1.38 4.89 28.09
CA PHE A 307 -0.45 4.04 27.35
C PHE A 307 -0.05 4.68 26.00
N ALA A 308 -1.04 5.15 25.26
CA ALA A 308 -0.80 5.79 23.97
C ALA A 308 0.00 7.09 24.11
N ARG A 309 -0.18 7.86 25.19
CA ARG A 309 0.57 9.09 25.46
C ARG A 309 2.05 8.79 25.76
N GLU A 310 2.34 7.72 26.48
CA GLU A 310 3.68 7.32 26.89
C GLU A 310 4.42 6.47 25.83
N ALA A 311 3.68 5.91 24.87
CA ALA A 311 4.24 5.04 23.84
C ALA A 311 5.35 5.75 23.05
N LYS A 312 6.54 5.12 23.00
CA LYS A 312 7.65 5.58 22.16
C LYS A 312 7.37 5.17 20.72
N LEU A 313 6.92 6.11 19.93
CA LEU A 313 6.71 5.89 18.50
C LEU A 313 8.04 6.05 17.76
N PRO A 314 8.43 5.09 16.92
CA PRO A 314 9.66 5.23 16.14
C PRO A 314 9.53 6.44 15.21
N VAL A 315 10.47 7.38 15.32
CA VAL A 315 10.62 8.45 14.33
C VAL A 315 11.41 7.86 13.17
N ARG A 316 10.71 7.32 12.18
CA ARG A 316 11.38 6.84 10.97
C ARG A 316 11.50 7.99 10.01
N LYS A 317 12.76 8.41 9.76
CA LYS A 317 13.07 9.25 8.61
C LYS A 317 12.92 8.38 7.36
N GLU A 318 12.17 8.81 6.37
CA GLU A 318 12.06 8.14 5.06
C GLU A 318 13.45 7.87 4.44
N ALA A 319 14.43 8.69 4.74
CA ALA A 319 15.84 8.51 4.38
C ALA A 319 16.46 7.19 4.91
N ALA A 320 16.06 6.70 6.10
CA ALA A 320 16.56 5.43 6.64
C ALA A 320 16.03 4.20 5.86
N CYS A 321 15.04 4.39 5.00
CA CYS A 321 14.48 3.36 4.14
C CYS A 321 15.09 3.38 2.72
N ALA A 322 15.81 4.45 2.37
CA ALA A 322 16.52 4.57 1.10
C ALA A 322 17.90 3.87 1.11
N GLU A 323 18.45 3.62 2.30
CA GLU A 323 19.75 2.96 2.47
C GLU A 323 19.60 1.42 2.54
N TRP A 324 18.99 0.82 1.52
CA TRP A 324 19.18 -0.61 1.34
C TRP A 324 20.50 -0.86 0.59
N ASN A 325 21.49 -1.43 1.30
CA ASN A 325 22.74 -1.89 0.71
C ASN A 325 22.65 -3.41 0.45
N PRO A 326 22.58 -3.86 -0.81
CA PRO A 326 22.55 -5.29 -1.14
C PRO A 326 23.82 -6.02 -0.71
N ALA A 327 24.94 -5.32 -0.53
CA ALA A 327 26.22 -5.91 -0.12
C ALA A 327 26.22 -6.40 1.34
N ALA A 328 25.31 -5.94 2.20
CA ALA A 328 25.23 -6.41 3.58
C ALA A 328 24.45 -7.75 3.74
N ALA A 329 23.83 -8.24 2.68
CA ALA A 329 23.07 -9.51 2.67
C ALA A 329 23.85 -10.67 2.01
N GLY A 330 25.05 -10.44 1.52
CA GLY A 330 25.89 -11.39 0.82
C GLY A 330 27.10 -11.84 1.65
N GLY A 331 26.87 -12.57 2.71
CA GLY A 331 27.89 -13.24 3.52
C GLY A 331 27.51 -14.69 3.77
N SER A 332 27.54 -15.51 2.76
CA SER A 332 27.95 -16.93 2.83
C SER A 332 27.76 -17.58 1.47
N THR A 333 28.83 -17.61 0.70
CA THR A 333 29.03 -18.58 -0.38
C THR A 333 29.26 -19.94 0.28
N VAL A 334 28.37 -20.89 0.04
CA VAL A 334 28.73 -22.34 -0.09
C VAL A 334 27.93 -22.89 -1.24
#